data_9a7a836c39c27c405e140d67e1b1820d
#
_entry.id   9a7a836c39c27c405e140d67e1b1820d
#
_cell.length_a   1.000
_cell.length_b   1.000
_cell.length_c   1.000
_cell.angle_alpha   90.00
_cell.angle_beta   90.00
_cell.angle_gamma   90.00
#
_symmetry.space_group_name_H-M   'P 1'
#
loop_
_entity.id
_entity.type
_entity.pdbx_description
1 polymer ?
#
loop_
_entity_poly.entity_id
_entity_poly.type
_entity_poly.pdbx_seq_one_letter_code
_entity_poly.pdbx_strand_id
1 'polypeptide(L)'
;MKTYNWGVLGCGVIANELALAMKNHNKKLYGVANRTLSKAKDFAEKYEIKNVYDSFEDMINDENIDIVYITTPHNTHINYIEKALNKGKNVLCEKSITLNSNELDKGMAIAKEKGLVLAEAMTEYHMPIYKELKKRIAEEKLGEVNLITLNFGSYKDYDMKNRFFNRNLAGGSMLDIGVYAISLARMFMKSKPNKVSSMVKYCETGVDEQASILLMNEEQQMATIMLSLHSKQPKRAMISCANGYIEVMEYPRGMKAVITYTDGEVEEIECGDTKNALWYEVEDMEETLSKGDDLMNREMTKDVMDIMTDIRKSWGMTYPEEE
;
A
#
# COMPACT_ATOMS: atom_id res chain seq x y z
N MET A 1 21.04 16.96 -5.74
CA MET A 1 20.43 15.91 -4.91
C MET A 1 21.20 14.61 -5.11
N LYS A 2 21.30 13.78 -4.08
CA LYS A 2 21.90 12.44 -4.22
C LYS A 2 21.02 11.63 -5.18
N THR A 3 21.62 10.94 -6.13
CA THR A 3 20.91 9.97 -6.98
C THR A 3 20.98 8.61 -6.30
N TYR A 4 19.83 7.98 -6.07
CA TYR A 4 19.76 6.66 -5.46
C TYR A 4 19.65 5.57 -6.54
N ASN A 5 20.36 4.47 -6.33
CA ASN A 5 20.32 3.29 -7.17
C ASN A 5 19.27 2.31 -6.65
N TRP A 6 18.27 2.02 -7.46
CA TRP A 6 17.18 1.10 -7.16
C TRP A 6 17.41 -0.28 -7.73
N GLY A 7 17.37 -1.30 -6.87
CA GLY A 7 17.30 -2.70 -7.28
C GLY A 7 15.83 -3.19 -7.16
N VAL A 8 15.33 -3.90 -8.17
CA VAL A 8 13.98 -4.48 -8.12
C VAL A 8 14.02 -6.00 -7.99
N LEU A 9 13.28 -6.53 -7.03
CA LEU A 9 13.07 -7.97 -6.88
C LEU A 9 11.66 -8.33 -7.36
N GLY A 10 11.62 -9.10 -8.44
CA GLY A 10 10.41 -9.47 -9.15
C GLY A 10 10.23 -8.70 -10.46
N CYS A 11 9.56 -9.34 -11.43
CA CYS A 11 9.32 -8.79 -12.76
C CYS A 11 7.81 -8.85 -13.10
N GLY A 12 6.95 -8.73 -12.09
CA GLY A 12 5.49 -8.77 -12.22
C GLY A 12 4.90 -7.48 -12.80
N VAL A 13 3.58 -7.38 -12.78
CA VAL A 13 2.85 -6.22 -13.32
C VAL A 13 3.32 -4.93 -12.66
N ILE A 14 3.36 -4.88 -11.33
CA ILE A 14 3.69 -3.66 -10.61
C ILE A 14 5.17 -3.24 -10.80
N ALA A 15 6.09 -4.20 -10.92
CA ALA A 15 7.48 -3.89 -11.25
C ALA A 15 7.61 -3.24 -12.65
N ASN A 16 6.79 -3.70 -13.61
CA ASN A 16 6.72 -3.08 -14.95
C ASN A 16 6.14 -1.66 -14.89
N GLU A 17 5.13 -1.42 -14.05
CA GLU A 17 4.56 -0.08 -13.86
C GLU A 17 5.59 0.87 -13.26
N LEU A 18 6.33 0.44 -12.20
CA LEU A 18 7.39 1.26 -11.60
C LEU A 18 8.51 1.57 -12.61
N ALA A 19 9.01 0.56 -13.33
CA ALA A 19 10.06 0.76 -14.32
C ALA A 19 9.64 1.76 -15.40
N LEU A 20 8.39 1.69 -15.85
CA LEU A 20 7.82 2.64 -16.81
C LEU A 20 7.68 4.03 -16.21
N ALA A 21 7.18 4.16 -14.97
CA ALA A 21 7.06 5.44 -14.28
C ALA A 21 8.43 6.11 -14.13
N MET A 22 9.45 5.38 -13.68
CA MET A 22 10.83 5.88 -13.59
C MET A 22 11.38 6.30 -14.96
N LYS A 23 11.17 5.48 -16.00
CA LYS A 23 11.62 5.79 -17.38
C LYS A 23 10.99 7.07 -17.91
N ASN A 24 9.70 7.31 -17.66
CA ASN A 24 8.99 8.52 -18.08
C ASN A 24 9.55 9.78 -17.40
N HIS A 25 10.19 9.64 -16.25
CA HIS A 25 10.85 10.72 -15.50
C HIS A 25 12.39 10.68 -15.63
N ASN A 26 12.90 10.08 -16.74
CA ASN A 26 14.33 10.01 -17.06
C ASN A 26 15.18 9.33 -15.97
N LYS A 27 14.58 8.43 -15.20
CA LYS A 27 15.26 7.62 -14.19
C LYS A 27 15.22 6.16 -14.60
N LYS A 28 16.29 5.43 -14.30
CA LYS A 28 16.41 3.99 -14.63
C LYS A 28 16.63 3.20 -13.34
N LEU A 29 16.06 2.00 -13.32
CA LEU A 29 16.44 0.99 -12.34
C LEU A 29 17.90 0.62 -12.54
N TYR A 30 18.63 0.47 -11.45
CA TYR A 30 20.05 0.10 -11.46
C TYR A 30 20.21 -1.41 -11.67
N GLY A 31 19.36 -2.22 -11.06
CA GLY A 31 19.46 -3.67 -11.12
C GLY A 31 18.14 -4.40 -10.95
N VAL A 32 18.12 -5.66 -11.36
CA VAL A 32 16.96 -6.55 -11.26
C VAL A 32 17.38 -7.96 -10.86
N ALA A 33 16.62 -8.55 -9.95
CA ALA A 33 16.64 -9.97 -9.62
C ALA A 33 15.24 -10.57 -9.73
N ASN A 34 15.14 -11.82 -10.14
CA ASN A 34 13.89 -12.57 -10.18
C ASN A 34 14.15 -14.06 -10.03
N ARG A 35 13.25 -14.79 -9.38
CA ARG A 35 13.35 -16.26 -9.21
C ARG A 35 13.63 -17.00 -10.53
N THR A 36 13.07 -16.51 -11.64
CA THR A 36 13.31 -17.03 -12.98
C THR A 36 14.23 -16.06 -13.72
N LEU A 37 15.49 -16.43 -13.89
CA LEU A 37 16.52 -15.56 -14.47
C LEU A 37 16.17 -15.06 -15.89
N SER A 38 15.54 -15.89 -16.74
CA SER A 38 15.11 -15.44 -18.07
C SER A 38 14.15 -14.26 -18.01
N LYS A 39 13.20 -14.27 -17.06
CA LYS A 39 12.28 -13.13 -16.86
C LYS A 39 13.02 -11.87 -16.40
N ALA A 40 14.07 -12.00 -15.60
CA ALA A 40 14.89 -10.85 -15.21
C ALA A 40 15.65 -10.28 -16.42
N LYS A 41 16.18 -11.13 -17.32
CA LYS A 41 16.84 -10.70 -18.55
C LYS A 41 15.88 -10.00 -19.50
N ASP A 42 14.69 -10.56 -19.73
CA ASP A 42 13.66 -9.95 -20.60
C ASP A 42 13.21 -8.59 -20.04
N PHE A 43 13.05 -8.49 -18.72
CA PHE A 43 12.71 -7.24 -18.04
C PHE A 43 13.84 -6.21 -18.16
N ALA A 44 15.08 -6.64 -17.99
CA ALA A 44 16.25 -5.76 -18.10
C ALA A 44 16.43 -5.23 -19.53
N GLU A 45 16.23 -6.06 -20.55
CA GLU A 45 16.27 -5.63 -21.96
C GLU A 45 15.19 -4.58 -22.24
N LYS A 46 13.95 -4.82 -21.79
CA LYS A 46 12.79 -3.92 -21.98
C LYS A 46 12.99 -2.52 -21.39
N TYR A 47 13.63 -2.44 -20.21
CA TYR A 47 13.82 -1.20 -19.49
C TYR A 47 15.27 -0.69 -19.46
N GLU A 48 16.15 -1.31 -20.27
CA GLU A 48 17.56 -0.92 -20.41
C GLU A 48 18.32 -0.94 -19.06
N ILE A 49 18.02 -1.95 -18.22
CA ILE A 49 18.69 -2.15 -16.94
C ILE A 49 20.02 -2.87 -17.19
N LYS A 50 21.12 -2.34 -16.65
CA LYS A 50 22.44 -2.89 -16.93
C LYS A 50 22.78 -4.11 -16.09
N ASN A 51 22.33 -4.16 -14.83
CA ASN A 51 22.71 -5.18 -13.86
C ASN A 51 21.58 -6.18 -13.69
N VAL A 52 21.82 -7.42 -14.12
CA VAL A 52 20.91 -8.56 -13.91
C VAL A 52 21.61 -9.53 -12.97
N TYR A 53 20.98 -9.81 -11.83
CA TYR A 53 21.55 -10.69 -10.82
C TYR A 53 20.93 -12.08 -10.90
N ASP A 54 21.77 -13.11 -10.69
CA ASP A 54 21.34 -14.50 -10.71
C ASP A 54 20.46 -14.85 -9.51
N SER A 55 20.65 -14.14 -8.38
CA SER A 55 19.88 -14.31 -7.17
C SER A 55 19.58 -12.97 -6.50
N PHE A 56 18.64 -12.98 -5.55
CA PHE A 56 18.39 -11.83 -4.69
C PHE A 56 19.60 -11.52 -3.80
N GLU A 57 20.24 -12.56 -3.32
CA GLU A 57 21.46 -12.47 -2.49
C GLU A 57 22.59 -11.73 -3.22
N ASP A 58 22.78 -12.01 -4.50
CA ASP A 58 23.78 -11.29 -5.32
C ASP A 58 23.42 -9.82 -5.46
N MET A 59 22.13 -9.52 -5.67
CA MET A 59 21.65 -8.15 -5.79
C MET A 59 21.87 -7.33 -4.51
N ILE A 60 21.52 -7.87 -3.34
CA ILE A 60 21.69 -7.12 -2.07
C ILE A 60 23.13 -7.04 -1.59
N ASN A 61 24.02 -7.87 -2.13
CA ASN A 61 25.46 -7.78 -1.89
C ASN A 61 26.15 -6.71 -2.74
N ASP A 62 25.51 -6.18 -3.80
CA ASP A 62 26.07 -5.06 -4.56
C ASP A 62 25.99 -3.77 -3.74
N GLU A 63 27.17 -3.23 -3.38
CA GLU A 63 27.31 -2.02 -2.56
C GLU A 63 26.70 -0.78 -3.22
N ASN A 64 26.57 -0.78 -4.54
CA ASN A 64 26.01 0.36 -5.27
C ASN A 64 24.48 0.45 -5.18
N ILE A 65 23.77 -0.58 -4.72
CA ILE A 65 22.32 -0.51 -4.51
C ILE A 65 22.03 0.22 -3.20
N ASP A 66 21.24 1.29 -3.25
CA ASP A 66 20.79 2.07 -2.10
C ASP A 66 19.42 1.61 -1.59
N ILE A 67 18.50 1.28 -2.52
CA ILE A 67 17.10 0.94 -2.24
C ILE A 67 16.71 -0.34 -2.97
N VAL A 68 16.06 -1.25 -2.25
CA VAL A 68 15.47 -2.47 -2.83
C VAL A 68 13.95 -2.32 -2.87
N TYR A 69 13.36 -2.46 -4.07
CA TYR A 69 11.93 -2.55 -4.28
C TYR A 69 11.50 -4.02 -4.37
N ILE A 70 10.68 -4.46 -3.42
CA ILE A 70 10.23 -5.85 -3.31
C ILE A 70 8.81 -5.97 -3.88
N THR A 71 8.63 -6.82 -4.92
CA THR A 71 7.36 -7.01 -5.63
C THR A 71 6.96 -8.49 -5.73
N THR A 72 7.35 -9.27 -4.74
CA THR A 72 7.08 -10.70 -4.66
C THR A 72 5.69 -10.96 -4.02
N PRO A 73 5.20 -12.20 -3.92
CA PRO A 73 3.97 -12.49 -3.18
C PRO A 73 4.08 -12.13 -1.69
N HIS A 74 2.94 -11.69 -1.10
CA HIS A 74 2.87 -11.18 0.28
C HIS A 74 3.57 -12.07 1.32
N ASN A 75 3.36 -13.38 1.24
CA ASN A 75 3.94 -14.35 2.18
C ASN A 75 5.46 -14.51 2.10
N THR A 76 6.10 -13.85 1.17
CA THR A 76 7.56 -13.86 1.02
C THR A 76 8.23 -12.56 1.43
N HIS A 77 7.45 -11.49 1.64
CA HIS A 77 7.96 -10.14 1.85
C HIS A 77 8.92 -10.07 3.03
N ILE A 78 8.52 -10.54 4.21
CA ILE A 78 9.34 -10.42 5.43
C ILE A 78 10.72 -11.04 5.26
N ASN A 79 10.84 -12.19 4.58
CA ASN A 79 12.11 -12.85 4.36
C ASN A 79 13.08 -12.00 3.54
N TYR A 80 12.57 -11.29 2.52
CA TYR A 80 13.37 -10.41 1.69
C TYR A 80 13.65 -9.06 2.36
N ILE A 81 12.70 -8.54 3.13
CA ILE A 81 12.85 -7.33 3.95
C ILE A 81 14.01 -7.51 4.93
N GLU A 82 13.99 -8.57 5.74
CA GLU A 82 15.03 -8.84 6.74
C GLU A 82 16.42 -8.97 6.08
N LYS A 83 16.52 -9.72 4.98
CA LYS A 83 17.78 -9.90 4.25
C LYS A 83 18.32 -8.57 3.72
N ALA A 84 17.47 -7.76 3.08
CA ALA A 84 17.88 -6.48 2.50
C ALA A 84 18.33 -5.48 3.58
N LEU A 85 17.55 -5.33 4.65
CA LEU A 85 17.89 -4.48 5.79
C LEU A 85 19.20 -4.93 6.46
N ASN A 86 19.38 -6.24 6.66
CA ASN A 86 20.62 -6.78 7.24
C ASN A 86 21.86 -6.51 6.37
N LYS A 87 21.69 -6.32 5.08
CA LYS A 87 22.73 -5.91 4.13
C LYS A 87 22.88 -4.39 3.97
N GLY A 88 22.21 -3.61 4.81
CA GLY A 88 22.32 -2.14 4.79
C GLY A 88 21.54 -1.48 3.66
N LYS A 89 20.53 -2.15 3.09
CA LYS A 89 19.70 -1.58 2.03
C LYS A 89 18.42 -1.00 2.61
N ASN A 90 18.01 0.19 2.14
CA ASN A 90 16.67 0.70 2.37
C ASN A 90 15.66 -0.14 1.56
N VAL A 91 14.44 -0.25 2.06
CA VAL A 91 13.42 -1.12 1.46
C VAL A 91 12.14 -0.36 1.21
N LEU A 92 11.66 -0.41 -0.03
CA LEU A 92 10.28 -0.15 -0.41
C LEU A 92 9.64 -1.51 -0.74
N CYS A 93 8.61 -1.90 -0.01
CA CYS A 93 7.97 -3.20 -0.22
C CYS A 93 6.51 -3.02 -0.64
N GLU A 94 6.09 -3.78 -1.65
CA GLU A 94 4.69 -3.78 -2.10
C GLU A 94 3.71 -4.06 -0.97
N LYS A 95 2.52 -3.51 -1.14
CA LYS A 95 1.38 -3.73 -0.24
C LYS A 95 0.81 -5.15 -0.43
N SER A 96 0.27 -5.79 0.58
CA SER A 96 0.48 -5.50 1.99
C SER A 96 1.91 -5.86 2.37
N ILE A 97 2.55 -4.96 3.10
CA ILE A 97 3.99 -5.04 3.37
C ILE A 97 4.40 -6.36 4.06
N THR A 98 3.55 -6.88 4.95
CA THR A 98 3.75 -8.16 5.66
C THR A 98 2.41 -8.88 5.84
N LEU A 99 2.45 -10.12 6.32
CA LEU A 99 1.21 -10.87 6.63
C LEU A 99 0.54 -10.35 7.91
N ASN A 100 1.33 -9.88 8.87
CA ASN A 100 0.83 -9.44 10.17
C ASN A 100 1.75 -8.39 10.81
N SER A 101 1.26 -7.80 11.90
CA SER A 101 1.97 -6.78 12.66
C SER A 101 3.27 -7.27 13.30
N ASN A 102 3.37 -8.53 13.69
CA ASN A 102 4.60 -9.08 14.28
C ASN A 102 5.75 -9.13 13.28
N GLU A 103 5.45 -9.49 12.02
CA GLU A 103 6.44 -9.46 10.95
C GLU A 103 6.89 -8.01 10.66
N LEU A 104 5.92 -7.08 10.59
CA LEU A 104 6.25 -5.67 10.38
C LEU A 104 7.12 -5.12 11.51
N ASP A 105 6.79 -5.43 12.78
CA ASP A 105 7.56 -4.99 13.93
C ASP A 105 9.01 -5.49 13.89
N LYS A 106 9.24 -6.74 13.45
CA LYS A 106 10.60 -7.26 13.24
C LYS A 106 11.36 -6.45 12.19
N GLY A 107 10.74 -6.21 11.01
CA GLY A 107 11.35 -5.42 9.97
C GLY A 107 11.66 -3.99 10.42
N MET A 108 10.71 -3.33 11.09
CA MET A 108 10.88 -1.97 11.61
C MET A 108 11.97 -1.88 12.68
N ALA A 109 12.10 -2.90 13.55
CA ALA A 109 13.16 -2.96 14.55
C ALA A 109 14.55 -3.03 13.89
N ILE A 110 14.74 -3.89 12.88
CA ILE A 110 15.99 -3.98 12.11
C ILE A 110 16.30 -2.66 11.41
N ALA A 111 15.29 -2.07 10.74
CA ALA A 111 15.47 -0.80 10.04
C ALA A 111 15.92 0.32 11.01
N LYS A 112 15.27 0.41 12.17
CA LYS A 112 15.61 1.39 13.23
C LYS A 112 17.03 1.17 13.77
N GLU A 113 17.40 -0.07 14.07
CA GLU A 113 18.74 -0.43 14.59
C GLU A 113 19.85 -0.01 13.61
N LYS A 114 19.59 -0.18 12.31
CA LYS A 114 20.57 0.10 11.25
C LYS A 114 20.49 1.52 10.70
N GLY A 115 19.56 2.35 11.15
CA GLY A 115 19.36 3.69 10.62
C GLY A 115 18.86 3.69 9.15
N LEU A 116 18.06 2.68 8.78
CA LEU A 116 17.53 2.50 7.44
C LEU A 116 16.02 2.81 7.38
N VAL A 117 15.51 2.98 6.18
CA VAL A 117 14.08 3.15 5.90
C VAL A 117 13.49 1.81 5.42
N LEU A 118 12.46 1.34 6.11
CA LEU A 118 11.52 0.32 5.63
C LEU A 118 10.18 1.02 5.41
N ALA A 119 9.64 0.96 4.20
CA ALA A 119 8.38 1.58 3.83
C ALA A 119 7.51 0.64 2.99
N GLU A 120 6.20 0.84 3.10
CA GLU A 120 5.20 0.18 2.26
C GLU A 120 4.94 1.01 0.99
N ALA A 121 4.88 0.34 -0.16
CA ALA A 121 4.47 0.95 -1.43
C ALA A 121 2.95 1.08 -1.47
N MET A 122 2.43 2.08 -0.75
CA MET A 122 1.00 2.39 -0.66
C MET A 122 0.70 3.66 -1.47
N THR A 123 0.39 3.50 -2.75
CA THR A 123 0.22 4.59 -3.71
C THR A 123 -0.66 5.73 -3.21
N GLU A 124 -1.75 5.43 -2.50
CA GLU A 124 -2.68 6.46 -2.03
C GLU A 124 -2.05 7.45 -1.04
N TYR A 125 -1.01 7.05 -0.29
CA TYR A 125 -0.32 7.98 0.63
C TYR A 125 0.42 9.09 -0.11
N HIS A 126 0.77 8.85 -1.38
CA HIS A 126 1.62 9.70 -2.20
C HIS A 126 0.83 10.52 -3.23
N MET A 127 -0.44 10.17 -3.47
CA MET A 127 -1.27 10.89 -4.43
C MET A 127 -1.52 12.34 -4.01
N PRO A 128 -1.21 13.34 -4.87
CA PRO A 128 -1.32 14.76 -4.53
C PRO A 128 -2.72 15.19 -4.09
N ILE A 129 -3.77 14.54 -4.61
CA ILE A 129 -5.15 14.83 -4.24
C ILE A 129 -5.39 14.75 -2.72
N TYR A 130 -4.79 13.77 -2.02
CA TYR A 130 -5.00 13.60 -0.59
C TYR A 130 -4.28 14.65 0.25
N LYS A 131 -3.13 15.15 -0.23
CA LYS A 131 -2.45 16.31 0.38
C LYS A 131 -3.34 17.55 0.30
N GLU A 132 -3.97 17.78 -0.87
CA GLU A 132 -4.90 18.89 -1.08
C GLU A 132 -6.19 18.73 -0.24
N LEU A 133 -6.80 17.53 -0.20
CA LEU A 133 -8.00 17.30 0.61
C LEU A 133 -7.76 17.50 2.10
N LYS A 134 -6.62 17.05 2.64
CA LYS A 134 -6.23 17.32 4.04
C LYS A 134 -6.11 18.84 4.30
N LYS A 135 -5.56 19.58 3.35
CA LYS A 135 -5.49 21.04 3.44
C LYS A 135 -6.88 21.66 3.49
N ARG A 136 -7.81 21.24 2.61
CA ARG A 136 -9.20 21.73 2.59
C ARG A 136 -9.94 21.46 3.91
N ILE A 137 -9.71 20.29 4.51
CA ILE A 137 -10.27 19.96 5.82
C ILE A 137 -9.69 20.87 6.91
N ALA A 138 -8.37 21.13 6.87
CA ALA A 138 -7.69 21.99 7.83
C ALA A 138 -8.09 23.48 7.71
N GLU A 139 -8.58 23.95 6.55
CA GLU A 139 -9.10 25.31 6.33
C GLU A 139 -10.48 25.56 7.01
N GLU A 140 -11.01 24.60 7.76
CA GLU A 140 -12.22 24.65 8.60
C GLU A 140 -13.56 24.85 7.85
N LYS A 141 -13.58 25.14 6.54
CA LYS A 141 -14.85 25.31 5.79
C LYS A 141 -15.69 24.02 5.82
N LEU A 142 -15.07 22.85 5.70
CA LEU A 142 -15.73 21.55 5.80
C LEU A 142 -16.04 21.13 7.25
N GLY A 143 -15.32 21.68 8.22
CA GLY A 143 -15.38 21.25 9.59
C GLY A 143 -14.74 19.89 9.83
N GLU A 144 -15.00 19.29 10.99
CA GLU A 144 -14.39 18.02 11.39
C GLU A 144 -14.95 16.84 10.60
N VAL A 145 -14.07 15.87 10.32
CA VAL A 145 -14.46 14.56 9.77
C VAL A 145 -15.18 13.77 10.84
N ASN A 146 -16.38 13.25 10.53
CA ASN A 146 -17.19 12.47 11.44
C ASN A 146 -17.36 11.02 11.01
N LEU A 147 -17.63 10.79 9.70
CA LEU A 147 -17.91 9.46 9.16
C LEU A 147 -17.21 9.26 7.83
N ILE A 148 -16.65 8.07 7.63
CA ILE A 148 -16.00 7.66 6.38
C ILE A 148 -16.69 6.40 5.86
N THR A 149 -17.07 6.37 4.59
CA THR A 149 -17.66 5.18 3.94
C THR A 149 -16.82 4.77 2.76
N LEU A 150 -16.40 3.51 2.72
CA LEU A 150 -15.51 2.97 1.68
C LEU A 150 -16.06 1.68 1.08
N ASN A 151 -16.02 1.61 -0.24
CA ASN A 151 -16.35 0.41 -0.99
C ASN A 151 -15.16 0.00 -1.86
N PHE A 152 -14.82 -1.28 -1.88
CA PHE A 152 -13.86 -1.84 -2.82
C PHE A 152 -14.32 -3.23 -3.28
N GLY A 153 -14.92 -3.31 -4.46
CA GLY A 153 -15.24 -4.56 -5.12
C GLY A 153 -14.37 -4.78 -6.34
N SER A 154 -13.48 -5.75 -6.28
CA SER A 154 -12.58 -6.12 -7.37
C SER A 154 -12.93 -7.50 -7.89
N TYR A 155 -13.93 -7.58 -8.78
CA TYR A 155 -14.38 -8.87 -9.31
C TYR A 155 -13.21 -9.68 -9.90
N LYS A 156 -13.07 -10.91 -9.41
CA LYS A 156 -12.15 -11.94 -9.88
C LYS A 156 -12.94 -13.19 -10.23
N ASP A 157 -12.49 -13.89 -11.26
CA ASP A 157 -13.00 -15.23 -11.55
C ASP A 157 -12.75 -16.15 -10.36
N TYR A 158 -13.76 -16.97 -10.02
CA TYR A 158 -13.74 -17.82 -8.83
C TYR A 158 -12.87 -19.05 -9.09
N ASP A 159 -11.56 -18.84 -9.11
CA ASP A 159 -10.52 -19.86 -9.28
C ASP A 159 -9.65 -19.97 -8.03
N MET A 160 -9.76 -21.09 -7.31
CA MET A 160 -9.03 -21.37 -6.07
C MET A 160 -7.52 -21.52 -6.29
N LYS A 161 -7.05 -21.67 -7.52
CA LYS A 161 -5.61 -21.68 -7.85
C LYS A 161 -5.06 -20.28 -8.05
N ASN A 162 -5.92 -19.30 -8.30
CA ASN A 162 -5.52 -17.92 -8.46
C ASN A 162 -5.04 -17.36 -7.10
N ARG A 163 -4.00 -16.51 -7.13
CA ARG A 163 -3.44 -15.87 -5.94
C ARG A 163 -4.47 -15.18 -5.04
N PHE A 164 -5.58 -14.70 -5.61
CA PHE A 164 -6.62 -14.00 -4.85
C PHE A 164 -7.41 -14.89 -3.90
N PHE A 165 -7.57 -16.17 -4.25
CA PHE A 165 -8.33 -17.15 -3.47
C PHE A 165 -7.45 -18.27 -2.90
N ASN A 166 -6.14 -18.22 -3.07
CA ASN A 166 -5.22 -19.26 -2.63
C ASN A 166 -4.58 -18.92 -1.30
N ARG A 167 -4.89 -19.71 -0.25
CA ARG A 167 -4.36 -19.53 1.10
C ARG A 167 -2.82 -19.64 1.15
N ASN A 168 -2.23 -20.53 0.34
CA ASN A 168 -0.77 -20.72 0.28
C ASN A 168 -0.04 -19.56 -0.45
N LEU A 169 -0.76 -18.62 -1.01
CA LEU A 169 -0.22 -17.41 -1.64
C LEU A 169 -0.67 -16.12 -0.92
N ALA A 170 -1.13 -16.28 0.32
CA ALA A 170 -1.68 -15.19 1.13
C ALA A 170 -2.79 -14.41 0.39
N GLY A 171 -3.75 -15.15 -0.19
CA GLY A 171 -4.95 -14.59 -0.82
C GLY A 171 -5.92 -14.02 0.21
N GLY A 172 -6.98 -13.42 -0.27
CA GLY A 172 -8.05 -12.83 0.54
C GLY A 172 -8.24 -11.35 0.27
N SER A 173 -9.45 -10.86 0.55
CA SER A 173 -9.83 -9.48 0.31
C SER A 173 -9.12 -8.50 1.25
N MET A 174 -8.82 -8.90 2.48
CA MET A 174 -8.18 -8.05 3.48
C MET A 174 -6.79 -7.59 3.01
N LEU A 175 -5.89 -8.52 2.66
CA LEU A 175 -4.54 -8.17 2.23
C LEU A 175 -4.51 -7.57 0.82
N ASP A 176 -5.41 -7.99 -0.11
CA ASP A 176 -5.33 -7.49 -1.49
C ASP A 176 -5.96 -6.09 -1.66
N ILE A 177 -7.14 -5.86 -1.07
CA ILE A 177 -7.92 -4.63 -1.26
C ILE A 177 -8.31 -3.93 0.05
N GLY A 178 -8.40 -4.65 1.15
CA GLY A 178 -8.74 -4.09 2.47
C GLY A 178 -7.66 -3.13 2.98
N VAL A 179 -6.41 -3.43 2.68
CA VAL A 179 -5.28 -2.56 3.02
C VAL A 179 -5.49 -1.13 2.50
N TYR A 180 -5.95 -0.93 1.27
CA TYR A 180 -6.25 0.40 0.74
C TYR A 180 -7.40 1.08 1.49
N ALA A 181 -8.51 0.36 1.74
CA ALA A 181 -9.67 0.94 2.39
C ALA A 181 -9.36 1.36 3.85
N ILE A 182 -8.63 0.52 4.59
CA ILE A 182 -8.24 0.83 5.96
C ILE A 182 -7.21 1.96 5.99
N SER A 183 -6.27 1.98 5.05
CA SER A 183 -5.28 3.07 4.91
C SER A 183 -5.95 4.42 4.67
N LEU A 184 -6.91 4.47 3.73
CA LEU A 184 -7.63 5.72 3.47
C LEU A 184 -8.47 6.16 4.68
N ALA A 185 -9.17 5.22 5.34
CA ALA A 185 -9.90 5.54 6.58
C ALA A 185 -8.95 6.14 7.63
N ARG A 186 -7.83 5.47 7.90
CA ARG A 186 -6.82 5.93 8.87
C ARG A 186 -6.23 7.29 8.50
N MET A 187 -6.03 7.55 7.22
CA MET A 187 -5.48 8.82 6.70
C MET A 187 -6.33 10.04 7.08
N PHE A 188 -7.65 9.87 7.17
CA PHE A 188 -8.60 10.94 7.48
C PHE A 188 -9.15 10.89 8.91
N MET A 189 -8.80 9.88 9.70
CA MET A 189 -9.09 9.81 11.13
C MET A 189 -7.98 10.50 11.94
N LYS A 190 -8.34 11.24 12.99
CA LYS A 190 -7.39 11.97 13.86
C LYS A 190 -6.43 11.03 14.60
N SER A 191 -6.96 9.89 15.05
CA SER A 191 -6.18 8.86 15.74
C SER A 191 -6.46 7.46 15.21
N LYS A 192 -5.64 6.50 15.59
CA LYS A 192 -5.81 5.08 15.26
C LYS A 192 -7.15 4.58 15.79
N PRO A 193 -7.97 3.87 14.99
CA PRO A 193 -9.14 3.16 15.47
C PRO A 193 -8.80 2.18 16.61
N ASN A 194 -9.57 2.27 17.68
CA ASN A 194 -9.44 1.42 18.88
C ASN A 194 -10.65 0.53 19.13
N LYS A 195 -11.72 0.68 18.33
CA LYS A 195 -12.89 -0.21 18.33
C LYS A 195 -13.12 -0.72 16.93
N VAL A 196 -13.22 -2.04 16.80
CA VAL A 196 -13.41 -2.74 15.53
C VAL A 196 -14.52 -3.76 15.66
N SER A 197 -15.41 -3.80 14.67
CA SER A 197 -16.42 -4.85 14.49
C SER A 197 -16.41 -5.28 13.04
N SER A 198 -16.52 -6.59 12.77
CA SER A 198 -16.43 -7.07 11.39
C SER A 198 -17.18 -8.38 11.18
N MET A 199 -17.58 -8.60 9.92
CA MET A 199 -18.13 -9.85 9.42
C MET A 199 -17.35 -10.29 8.20
N VAL A 200 -17.18 -11.59 8.03
CA VAL A 200 -16.42 -12.19 6.92
C VAL A 200 -17.21 -13.31 6.25
N LYS A 201 -17.10 -13.37 4.93
CA LYS A 201 -17.47 -14.56 4.13
C LYS A 201 -16.19 -15.18 3.60
N TYR A 202 -15.98 -16.46 3.89
CA TYR A 202 -14.84 -17.22 3.38
C TYR A 202 -15.15 -17.84 2.02
N CYS A 203 -14.14 -18.00 1.19
CA CYS A 203 -14.16 -18.89 0.04
C CYS A 203 -13.79 -20.33 0.46
N GLU A 204 -13.81 -21.28 -0.49
CA GLU A 204 -13.54 -22.71 -0.24
C GLU A 204 -12.14 -22.99 0.35
N THR A 205 -11.15 -22.14 0.09
CA THR A 205 -9.77 -22.27 0.60
C THR A 205 -9.60 -21.72 2.00
N GLY A 206 -10.64 -21.10 2.58
CA GLY A 206 -10.64 -20.52 3.91
C GLY A 206 -10.09 -19.09 3.99
N VAL A 207 -9.75 -18.44 2.86
CA VAL A 207 -9.44 -17.01 2.86
C VAL A 207 -10.70 -16.16 2.76
N ASP A 208 -10.62 -14.93 3.20
CA ASP A 208 -11.72 -13.96 3.17
C ASP A 208 -12.01 -13.51 1.72
N GLU A 209 -13.17 -13.91 1.21
CA GLU A 209 -13.67 -13.45 -0.09
C GLU A 209 -14.31 -12.07 0.01
N GLN A 210 -15.00 -11.82 1.11
CA GLN A 210 -15.82 -10.65 1.33
C GLN A 210 -15.82 -10.27 2.81
N ALA A 211 -15.73 -8.98 3.10
CA ALA A 211 -15.80 -8.48 4.47
C ALA A 211 -16.59 -7.18 4.58
N SER A 212 -17.23 -6.99 5.74
CA SER A 212 -17.78 -5.72 6.19
C SER A 212 -17.13 -5.35 7.52
N ILE A 213 -16.62 -4.11 7.64
CA ILE A 213 -15.82 -3.66 8.78
C ILE A 213 -16.35 -2.32 9.26
N LEU A 214 -16.46 -2.18 10.58
CA LEU A 214 -16.75 -0.94 11.28
C LEU A 214 -15.54 -0.59 12.16
N LEU A 215 -15.08 0.64 12.05
CA LEU A 215 -13.99 1.19 12.85
C LEU A 215 -14.48 2.41 13.61
N MET A 216 -13.97 2.64 14.82
CA MET A 216 -14.16 3.87 15.58
C MET A 216 -12.88 4.20 16.35
N ASN A 217 -12.53 5.48 16.43
CA ASN A 217 -11.40 5.98 17.23
C ASN A 217 -11.87 6.65 18.54
N GLU A 218 -10.93 7.19 19.32
CA GLU A 218 -11.24 7.87 20.59
C GLU A 218 -12.05 9.16 20.40
N GLU A 219 -11.85 9.87 19.29
CA GLU A 219 -12.60 11.06 18.90
C GLU A 219 -14.00 10.73 18.35
N GLN A 220 -14.41 9.47 18.40
CA GLN A 220 -15.70 8.95 17.94
C GLN A 220 -15.94 9.12 16.43
N GLN A 221 -14.88 9.34 15.65
CA GLN A 221 -14.95 9.25 14.21
C GLN A 221 -15.16 7.78 13.81
N MET A 222 -16.03 7.52 12.85
CA MET A 222 -16.38 6.18 12.42
C MET A 222 -16.00 5.94 10.95
N ALA A 223 -15.62 4.70 10.64
CA ALA A 223 -15.48 4.26 9.24
C ALA A 223 -16.25 2.97 8.99
N THR A 224 -16.92 2.91 7.84
CA THR A 224 -17.61 1.72 7.32
C THR A 224 -16.94 1.28 6.03
N ILE A 225 -16.50 0.03 5.98
CA ILE A 225 -15.74 -0.52 4.85
C ILE A 225 -16.42 -1.78 4.34
N MET A 226 -16.62 -1.88 3.03
CA MET A 226 -17.16 -3.07 2.37
C MET A 226 -16.20 -3.56 1.28
N LEU A 227 -15.77 -4.82 1.40
CA LEU A 227 -14.80 -5.45 0.51
C LEU A 227 -15.42 -6.66 -0.19
N SER A 228 -15.08 -6.88 -1.45
CA SER A 228 -15.41 -8.14 -2.15
C SER A 228 -14.44 -8.42 -3.31
N LEU A 229 -13.95 -9.67 -3.38
CA LEU A 229 -13.18 -10.18 -4.53
C LEU A 229 -14.06 -10.86 -5.59
N HIS A 230 -15.34 -11.10 -5.31
CA HIS A 230 -16.24 -11.77 -6.25
C HIS A 230 -17.53 -10.98 -6.57
N SER A 231 -17.64 -9.76 -6.06
CA SER A 231 -18.70 -8.83 -6.43
C SER A 231 -18.07 -7.52 -6.93
N LYS A 232 -18.59 -6.99 -8.05
CA LYS A 232 -18.13 -5.70 -8.55
C LYS A 232 -18.82 -4.58 -7.79
N GLN A 233 -18.02 -3.66 -7.24
CA GLN A 233 -18.45 -2.42 -6.63
C GLN A 233 -17.59 -1.27 -7.16
N PRO A 234 -18.06 -0.02 -7.10
CA PRO A 234 -17.17 1.11 -7.32
C PRO A 234 -16.10 1.16 -6.22
N LYS A 235 -14.89 1.58 -6.54
CA LYS A 235 -13.88 1.94 -5.55
C LYS A 235 -14.16 3.37 -5.11
N ARG A 236 -15.09 3.53 -4.19
CA ARG A 236 -15.62 4.81 -3.76
C ARG A 236 -15.25 5.07 -2.31
N ALA A 237 -14.75 6.27 -2.06
CA ALA A 237 -14.58 6.81 -0.71
C ALA A 237 -15.50 8.02 -0.54
N MET A 238 -16.19 8.11 0.58
CA MET A 238 -16.94 9.28 1.00
C MET A 238 -16.50 9.67 2.42
N ILE A 239 -16.02 10.90 2.56
CA ILE A 239 -15.54 11.47 3.83
C ILE A 239 -16.54 12.54 4.23
N SER A 240 -17.39 12.24 5.23
CA SER A 240 -18.44 13.14 5.71
C SER A 240 -17.90 14.00 6.85
N CYS A 241 -17.98 15.30 6.65
CA CYS A 241 -17.58 16.34 7.58
C CYS A 241 -18.79 17.05 8.18
N ALA A 242 -18.56 17.92 9.16
CA ALA A 242 -19.65 18.67 9.81
C ALA A 242 -20.43 19.56 8.83
N ASN A 243 -19.77 20.17 7.85
CA ASN A 243 -20.34 21.15 6.93
C ASN A 243 -20.40 20.69 5.46
N GLY A 244 -20.24 19.38 5.20
CA GLY A 244 -20.29 18.83 3.85
C GLY A 244 -19.68 17.44 3.77
N TYR A 245 -19.47 16.96 2.57
CA TYR A 245 -18.76 15.71 2.34
C TYR A 245 -17.87 15.78 1.11
N ILE A 246 -16.85 14.90 1.09
CA ILE A 246 -15.93 14.72 -0.02
C ILE A 246 -16.19 13.34 -0.62
N GLU A 247 -16.30 13.24 -1.94
CA GLU A 247 -16.37 11.98 -2.66
C GLU A 247 -15.13 11.81 -3.54
N VAL A 248 -14.49 10.63 -3.45
CA VAL A 248 -13.37 10.25 -4.31
C VAL A 248 -13.67 8.90 -4.96
N MET A 249 -13.69 8.86 -6.28
CA MET A 249 -13.81 7.63 -7.07
C MET A 249 -12.43 7.08 -7.42
N GLU A 250 -12.33 5.74 -7.57
CA GLU A 250 -11.06 5.03 -7.85
C GLU A 250 -9.94 5.42 -6.86
N TYR A 251 -10.31 5.59 -5.60
CA TYR A 251 -9.51 6.20 -4.54
C TYR A 251 -8.10 5.61 -4.33
N PRO A 252 -7.76 4.34 -4.63
CA PRO A 252 -6.37 3.89 -4.47
C PRO A 252 -5.34 4.69 -5.29
N ARG A 253 -5.80 5.30 -6.39
CA ARG A 253 -4.99 6.19 -7.24
C ARG A 253 -5.83 7.37 -7.72
N GLY A 254 -6.63 7.93 -6.80
CA GLY A 254 -7.53 9.06 -7.07
C GLY A 254 -6.77 10.30 -7.53
N MET A 255 -7.34 11.05 -8.46
CA MET A 255 -6.83 12.35 -8.90
C MET A 255 -7.93 13.41 -8.93
N LYS A 256 -9.18 13.00 -8.70
CA LYS A 256 -10.36 13.87 -8.65
C LYS A 256 -11.16 13.64 -7.39
N ALA A 257 -11.68 14.72 -6.83
CA ALA A 257 -12.62 14.69 -5.72
C ALA A 257 -13.75 15.69 -5.97
N VAL A 258 -14.92 15.38 -5.45
CA VAL A 258 -16.07 16.29 -5.43
C VAL A 258 -16.39 16.61 -3.98
N ILE A 259 -16.42 17.89 -3.64
CA ILE A 259 -16.83 18.39 -2.34
C ILE A 259 -18.25 18.95 -2.48
N THR A 260 -19.17 18.51 -1.65
CA THR A 260 -20.52 19.07 -1.56
C THR A 260 -20.72 19.67 -0.19
N TYR A 261 -20.99 20.96 -0.11
CA TYR A 261 -21.22 21.68 1.14
C TYR A 261 -22.71 21.64 1.54
N THR A 262 -23.00 21.88 2.82
CA THR A 262 -24.38 21.86 3.37
C THR A 262 -25.29 22.92 2.80
N ASP A 263 -24.77 24.02 2.27
CA ASP A 263 -25.51 25.07 1.57
C ASP A 263 -25.82 24.74 0.10
N GLY A 264 -25.36 23.59 -0.39
CA GLY A 264 -25.55 23.13 -1.76
C GLY A 264 -24.44 23.55 -2.73
N GLU A 265 -23.44 24.31 -2.31
CA GLU A 265 -22.25 24.58 -3.13
C GLU A 265 -21.51 23.27 -3.45
N VAL A 266 -21.02 23.12 -4.67
CA VAL A 266 -20.25 21.98 -5.14
C VAL A 266 -18.91 22.45 -5.69
N GLU A 267 -17.83 21.84 -5.25
CA GLU A 267 -16.46 22.11 -5.70
C GLU A 267 -15.84 20.82 -6.27
N GLU A 268 -15.30 20.89 -7.48
CA GLU A 268 -14.50 19.81 -8.06
C GLU A 268 -13.02 20.13 -7.92
N ILE A 269 -12.26 19.16 -7.43
CA ILE A 269 -10.81 19.25 -7.27
C ILE A 269 -10.17 18.20 -8.16
N GLU A 270 -9.20 18.61 -8.97
CA GLU A 270 -8.34 17.70 -9.73
C GLU A 270 -6.88 18.00 -9.40
N CYS A 271 -6.15 16.98 -8.91
CA CYS A 271 -4.77 17.13 -8.47
C CYS A 271 -3.98 15.83 -8.65
N GLY A 272 -2.82 15.95 -9.29
CA GLY A 272 -1.97 14.80 -9.62
C GLY A 272 -2.38 14.10 -10.93
N ASP A 273 -1.73 12.97 -11.20
CA ASP A 273 -2.00 12.11 -12.35
C ASP A 273 -1.86 10.64 -11.92
N THR A 274 -2.90 9.85 -12.14
CA THR A 274 -2.91 8.41 -11.86
C THR A 274 -1.74 7.65 -12.52
N LYS A 275 -1.28 8.10 -13.69
CA LYS A 275 -0.14 7.49 -14.39
C LYS A 275 1.18 7.67 -13.65
N ASN A 276 1.27 8.69 -12.81
CA ASN A 276 2.44 9.02 -12.00
C ASN A 276 2.37 8.45 -10.57
N ALA A 277 1.35 7.64 -10.23
CA ALA A 277 1.15 7.16 -8.87
C ALA A 277 2.41 6.51 -8.26
N LEU A 278 3.08 5.62 -9.00
CA LEU A 278 4.32 4.98 -8.56
C LEU A 278 5.54 5.93 -8.60
N TRP A 279 5.50 6.95 -9.44
CA TRP A 279 6.54 7.97 -9.43
C TRP A 279 6.50 8.82 -8.16
N TYR A 280 5.32 9.15 -7.67
CA TYR A 280 5.17 9.88 -6.39
C TYR A 280 5.73 9.07 -5.21
N GLU A 281 5.61 7.73 -5.22
CA GLU A 281 6.25 6.86 -4.21
C GLU A 281 7.78 6.95 -4.29
N VAL A 282 8.33 6.95 -5.51
CA VAL A 282 9.79 7.08 -5.73
C VAL A 282 10.29 8.43 -5.22
N GLU A 283 9.60 9.53 -5.54
CA GLU A 283 9.95 10.87 -5.08
C GLU A 283 9.92 10.97 -3.55
N ASP A 284 8.81 10.55 -2.92
CA ASP A 284 8.65 10.62 -1.48
C ASP A 284 9.67 9.71 -0.74
N MET A 285 10.01 8.52 -1.29
CA MET A 285 11.04 7.65 -0.72
C MET A 285 12.43 8.30 -0.77
N GLU A 286 12.82 8.88 -1.91
CA GLU A 286 14.10 9.55 -2.05
C GLU A 286 14.18 10.83 -1.23
N GLU A 287 13.08 11.56 -1.12
CA GLU A 287 12.99 12.73 -0.26
C GLU A 287 13.10 12.36 1.22
N THR A 288 12.41 11.29 1.66
CA THR A 288 12.55 10.73 3.01
C THR A 288 14.00 10.41 3.34
N LEU A 289 14.73 9.77 2.43
CA LEU A 289 16.14 9.42 2.63
C LEU A 289 17.07 10.64 2.62
N SER A 290 16.72 11.68 1.87
CA SER A 290 17.59 12.86 1.73
C SER A 290 17.37 13.91 2.80
N LYS A 291 16.13 14.08 3.28
CA LYS A 291 15.75 15.12 4.25
C LYS A 291 15.50 14.60 5.65
N GLY A 292 15.18 13.31 5.80
CA GLY A 292 14.86 12.67 7.08
C GLY A 292 13.40 12.79 7.51
N ASP A 293 12.56 13.49 6.74
CA ASP A 293 11.12 13.58 7.00
C ASP A 293 10.42 12.29 6.59
N ASP A 294 9.46 11.82 7.38
CA ASP A 294 8.73 10.59 7.05
C ASP A 294 7.58 10.83 6.06
N LEU A 295 7.89 10.97 4.78
CA LEU A 295 6.90 11.08 3.72
C LEU A 295 6.28 9.73 3.34
N MET A 296 6.86 8.61 3.81
CA MET A 296 6.37 7.26 3.54
C MET A 296 5.24 6.82 4.49
N ASN A 297 4.85 7.66 5.45
CA ASN A 297 3.75 7.40 6.39
C ASN A 297 3.88 6.07 7.17
N ARG A 298 5.09 5.73 7.64
CA ARG A 298 5.41 4.44 8.29
C ARG A 298 4.60 4.16 9.54
N GLU A 299 4.26 5.19 10.32
CA GLU A 299 3.36 5.04 11.47
C GLU A 299 1.94 4.64 11.03
N MET A 300 1.44 5.22 9.94
CA MET A 300 0.14 4.85 9.37
C MET A 300 0.13 3.40 8.88
N THR A 301 1.20 2.96 8.18
CA THR A 301 1.38 1.55 7.77
C THR A 301 1.31 0.62 8.99
N LYS A 302 1.97 0.99 10.10
CA LYS A 302 1.92 0.20 11.35
C LYS A 302 0.50 0.12 11.91
N ASP A 303 -0.21 1.23 12.00
CA ASP A 303 -1.58 1.27 12.49
C ASP A 303 -2.52 0.39 11.64
N VAL A 304 -2.39 0.47 10.33
CA VAL A 304 -3.19 -0.30 9.37
C VAL A 304 -2.91 -1.80 9.51
N MET A 305 -1.64 -2.18 9.60
CA MET A 305 -1.27 -3.58 9.78
C MET A 305 -1.76 -4.15 11.11
N ASP A 306 -1.73 -3.37 12.19
CA ASP A 306 -2.28 -3.77 13.48
C ASP A 306 -3.78 -4.05 13.38
N ILE A 307 -4.54 -3.13 12.77
CA ILE A 307 -5.99 -3.26 12.56
C ILE A 307 -6.30 -4.51 11.72
N MET A 308 -5.61 -4.71 10.61
CA MET A 308 -5.80 -5.87 9.73
C MET A 308 -5.48 -7.18 10.45
N THR A 309 -4.42 -7.19 11.25
CA THR A 309 -4.00 -8.36 12.04
C THR A 309 -5.06 -8.71 13.08
N ASP A 310 -5.57 -7.74 13.81
CA ASP A 310 -6.59 -7.95 14.84
C ASP A 310 -7.92 -8.41 14.23
N ILE A 311 -8.30 -7.87 13.08
CA ILE A 311 -9.49 -8.32 12.34
C ILE A 311 -9.33 -9.78 11.92
N ARG A 312 -8.21 -10.16 11.28
CA ARG A 312 -7.98 -11.56 10.86
C ARG A 312 -7.93 -12.52 12.04
N LYS A 313 -7.30 -12.11 13.16
CA LYS A 313 -7.32 -12.89 14.41
C LYS A 313 -8.74 -13.11 14.93
N SER A 314 -9.60 -12.09 14.91
CA SER A 314 -10.99 -12.20 15.34
C SER A 314 -11.81 -13.17 14.47
N TRP A 315 -11.41 -13.35 13.22
CA TRP A 315 -11.97 -14.33 12.28
C TRP A 315 -11.42 -15.75 12.46
N GLY A 316 -10.35 -15.93 13.24
CA GLY A 316 -9.61 -17.20 13.31
C GLY A 316 -8.88 -17.55 12.02
N MET A 317 -8.55 -16.54 11.22
CA MET A 317 -7.91 -16.72 9.92
C MET A 317 -6.40 -16.51 10.01
N THR A 318 -5.64 -17.55 9.65
CA THR A 318 -4.18 -17.55 9.57
C THR A 318 -3.72 -18.04 8.20
N TYR A 319 -2.50 -17.69 7.81
CA TYR A 319 -1.81 -18.27 6.66
C TYR A 319 -0.84 -19.36 7.11
N PRO A 320 -0.40 -20.28 6.21
CA PRO A 320 0.53 -21.35 6.60
C PRO A 320 1.84 -20.84 7.24
N GLU A 321 2.31 -19.69 6.84
CA GLU A 321 3.53 -19.06 7.38
C GLU A 321 3.35 -18.52 8.81
N GLU A 322 2.11 -18.42 9.30
CA GLU A 322 1.75 -17.94 10.64
C GLU A 322 1.47 -19.10 11.64
N GLU A 323 1.43 -20.35 11.15
CA GLU A 323 1.23 -21.59 11.92
C GLU A 323 2.60 -22.16 12.36
#